data_9ad5ea786abe662ffef826a57b9f10a2
#
_entry.id   9ad5ea786abe662ffef826a57b9f10a2
#
_cell.length_a   1.000
_cell.length_b   1.000
_cell.length_c   1.000
_cell.angle_alpha   90.00
_cell.angle_beta   90.00
_cell.angle_gamma   90.00
#
_symmetry.space_group_name_H-M   'P 1'
#
loop_
_entity.id
_entity.type
_entity.pdbx_description
1 polymer ?
#
loop_
_entity_poly.entity_id
_entity_poly.type
_entity_poly.pdbx_seq_one_letter_code
_entity_poly.pdbx_strand_id
1 'polypeptide(L)'
;MGKLDGKVACITGGTRSIGRAMADAFIAEGASVVVNGRDEAKGMKCLEEMNAGDRAAFYGGDASKQATVEGLIAFTIEKYGQLDICCLNSGGVLNTAPVFAMTDEEWNLEIDWNLNHVFWGMRKALQHMMERQTGRIIVTSSVEGKLGKPGIPGYATTKHAVNGLVKAAAAEVGTLGITVNSILPGIIETDIVRETGPDSAIAMGVAGYDELIDMFCQESSIKRPNKVEEVAAVAVMLASDAARNITGNMFPVDGGTMPY
;
A
#
# COMPACT_ATOMS: atom_id res chain seq x y z
N MET A 1 -11.94 16.76 -17.36
CA MET A 1 -12.37 15.65 -16.53
C MET A 1 -11.15 14.85 -16.13
N GLY A 2 -10.97 14.63 -14.85
CA GLY A 2 -9.86 13.81 -14.34
C GLY A 2 -10.07 12.32 -14.66
N LYS A 3 -9.01 11.53 -14.60
CA LYS A 3 -9.08 10.08 -14.90
C LYS A 3 -9.94 9.30 -13.91
N LEU A 4 -10.18 9.86 -12.71
CA LEU A 4 -10.94 9.24 -11.61
C LEU A 4 -12.17 10.06 -11.22
N ASP A 5 -12.67 10.88 -12.13
CA ASP A 5 -13.80 11.76 -11.90
C ASP A 5 -15.05 10.97 -11.46
N GLY A 6 -15.62 11.34 -10.30
CA GLY A 6 -16.76 10.66 -9.70
C GLY A 6 -16.48 9.28 -9.06
N LYS A 7 -15.22 8.82 -9.03
CA LYS A 7 -14.83 7.58 -8.35
C LYS A 7 -14.65 7.81 -6.85
N VAL A 8 -14.85 6.75 -6.07
CA VAL A 8 -14.68 6.74 -4.62
C VAL A 8 -13.58 5.73 -4.25
N ALA A 9 -12.61 6.20 -3.49
CA ALA A 9 -11.47 5.40 -3.04
C ALA A 9 -11.39 5.32 -1.51
N CYS A 10 -10.92 4.18 -0.98
CA CYS A 10 -10.42 4.09 0.38
C CYS A 10 -8.94 3.66 0.38
N ILE A 11 -8.16 4.19 1.35
CA ILE A 11 -6.71 3.97 1.42
C ILE A 11 -6.31 3.68 2.86
N THR A 12 -5.79 2.48 3.14
CA THR A 12 -5.18 2.18 4.43
C THR A 12 -3.82 2.87 4.56
N GLY A 13 -3.52 3.48 5.72
CA GLY A 13 -2.28 4.24 5.91
C GLY A 13 -2.18 5.46 4.99
N GLY A 14 -3.31 6.11 4.71
CA GLY A 14 -3.42 7.21 3.76
C GLY A 14 -3.05 8.59 4.29
N THR A 15 -2.61 8.71 5.55
CA THR A 15 -2.32 10.02 6.17
C THR A 15 -0.88 10.49 5.99
N ARG A 16 0.02 9.65 5.49
CA ARG A 16 1.44 9.98 5.26
C ARG A 16 2.05 9.18 4.12
N SER A 17 3.22 9.58 3.66
CA SER A 17 4.09 8.86 2.72
C SER A 17 3.35 8.39 1.45
N ILE A 18 3.52 7.14 1.02
CA ILE A 18 2.93 6.58 -0.22
C ILE A 18 1.39 6.71 -0.22
N GLY A 19 0.74 6.36 0.89
CA GLY A 19 -0.72 6.41 0.98
C GLY A 19 -1.27 7.83 0.84
N ARG A 20 -0.58 8.84 1.41
CA ARG A 20 -0.93 10.24 1.26
C ARG A 20 -0.73 10.71 -0.19
N ALA A 21 0.37 10.37 -0.82
CA ALA A 21 0.61 10.71 -2.22
C ALA A 21 -0.44 10.10 -3.16
N MET A 22 -0.87 8.85 -2.90
CA MET A 22 -1.98 8.24 -3.62
C MET A 22 -3.28 9.04 -3.43
N ALA A 23 -3.60 9.43 -2.18
CA ALA A 23 -4.80 10.21 -1.88
C ALA A 23 -4.82 11.56 -2.60
N ASP A 24 -3.71 12.30 -2.52
CA ASP A 24 -3.57 13.60 -3.19
C ASP A 24 -3.70 13.46 -4.72
N ALA A 25 -3.06 12.44 -5.31
CA ALA A 25 -3.15 12.17 -6.74
C ALA A 25 -4.57 11.77 -7.18
N PHE A 26 -5.28 10.97 -6.37
CA PHE A 26 -6.66 10.57 -6.67
C PHE A 26 -7.62 11.76 -6.58
N ILE A 27 -7.46 12.64 -5.57
CA ILE A 27 -8.23 13.87 -5.44
C ILE A 27 -7.97 14.81 -6.64
N ALA A 28 -6.73 14.95 -7.07
CA ALA A 28 -6.35 15.75 -8.22
C ALA A 28 -7.00 15.23 -9.53
N GLU A 29 -7.20 13.93 -9.65
CA GLU A 29 -7.88 13.27 -10.77
C GLU A 29 -9.41 13.17 -10.60
N GLY A 30 -10.00 13.84 -9.60
CA GLY A 30 -11.44 13.99 -9.44
C GLY A 30 -12.12 12.97 -8.50
N ALA A 31 -11.39 12.10 -7.85
CA ALA A 31 -11.95 11.13 -6.91
C ALA A 31 -12.35 11.75 -5.56
N SER A 32 -13.29 11.09 -4.85
CA SER A 32 -13.47 11.24 -3.41
C SER A 32 -12.68 10.15 -2.69
N VAL A 33 -12.05 10.50 -1.56
CA VAL A 33 -11.11 9.61 -0.88
C VAL A 33 -11.38 9.52 0.61
N VAL A 34 -11.39 8.31 1.18
CA VAL A 34 -11.31 8.09 2.62
C VAL A 34 -9.93 7.57 2.97
N VAL A 35 -9.20 8.30 3.80
CA VAL A 35 -7.89 7.89 4.29
C VAL A 35 -7.98 7.32 5.71
N ASN A 36 -7.20 6.27 5.98
CA ASN A 36 -7.09 5.70 7.32
C ASN A 36 -5.73 6.01 7.93
N GLY A 37 -5.72 6.17 9.24
CA GLY A 37 -4.52 6.33 10.07
C GLY A 37 -4.82 6.14 11.54
N ARG A 38 -3.79 5.88 12.38
CA ARG A 38 -3.95 5.59 13.81
C ARG A 38 -4.18 6.84 14.65
N ASP A 39 -3.65 7.97 14.23
CA ASP A 39 -3.62 9.23 14.97
C ASP A 39 -4.68 10.17 14.39
N GLU A 40 -5.70 10.49 15.20
CA GLU A 40 -6.82 11.32 14.77
C GLU A 40 -6.39 12.78 14.50
N ALA A 41 -5.50 13.34 15.31
CA ALA A 41 -5.02 14.71 15.10
C ALA A 41 -4.24 14.83 13.79
N LYS A 42 -3.37 13.85 13.48
CA LYS A 42 -2.66 13.79 12.19
C LYS A 42 -3.63 13.55 11.04
N GLY A 43 -4.68 12.75 11.25
CA GLY A 43 -5.72 12.51 10.26
C GLY A 43 -6.49 13.78 9.90
N MET A 44 -6.92 14.55 10.90
CA MET A 44 -7.62 15.82 10.69
C MET A 44 -6.72 16.85 10.00
N LYS A 45 -5.48 16.99 10.45
CA LYS A 45 -4.49 17.86 9.79
C LYS A 45 -4.26 17.43 8.33
N CYS A 46 -4.21 16.14 8.05
CA CYS A 46 -4.08 15.61 6.70
C CYS A 46 -5.25 16.08 5.80
N LEU A 47 -6.49 16.05 6.30
CA LEU A 47 -7.65 16.56 5.54
C LEU A 47 -7.57 18.06 5.26
N GLU A 48 -7.15 18.85 6.26
CA GLU A 48 -6.93 20.30 6.10
C GLU A 48 -5.92 20.58 4.99
N GLU A 49 -4.79 19.87 4.99
CA GLU A 49 -3.74 20.02 3.99
C GLU A 49 -4.17 19.56 2.59
N MET A 50 -4.99 18.52 2.48
CA MET A 50 -5.58 18.07 1.20
C MET A 50 -6.49 19.13 0.59
N ASN A 51 -7.13 19.94 1.42
CA ASN A 51 -8.03 21.01 1.01
C ASN A 51 -9.06 20.58 -0.06
N ALA A 52 -9.61 19.36 0.10
CA ALA A 52 -10.51 18.75 -0.89
C ALA A 52 -12.00 18.88 -0.52
N GLY A 53 -12.32 19.55 0.59
CA GLY A 53 -13.69 19.70 1.09
C GLY A 53 -14.35 18.33 1.31
N ASP A 54 -15.60 18.20 0.87
CA ASP A 54 -16.37 16.97 1.05
C ASP A 54 -15.84 15.75 0.28
N ARG A 55 -14.84 15.94 -0.60
CA ARG A 55 -14.19 14.84 -1.34
C ARG A 55 -13.11 14.11 -0.54
N ALA A 56 -12.77 14.57 0.65
CA ALA A 56 -11.85 13.87 1.54
C ALA A 56 -12.49 13.56 2.88
N ALA A 57 -12.20 12.40 3.44
CA ALA A 57 -12.60 12.01 4.79
C ALA A 57 -11.54 11.16 5.46
N PHE A 58 -11.58 11.12 6.80
CA PHE A 58 -10.67 10.34 7.63
C PHE A 58 -11.45 9.28 8.42
N TYR A 59 -10.87 8.09 8.51
CA TYR A 59 -11.33 7.00 9.35
C TYR A 59 -10.20 6.55 10.30
N GLY A 60 -10.37 6.79 11.59
CA GLY A 60 -9.36 6.48 12.61
C GLY A 60 -9.27 4.99 12.92
N GLY A 61 -8.07 4.48 13.17
CA GLY A 61 -7.84 3.13 13.67
C GLY A 61 -6.58 2.45 13.14
N ASP A 62 -6.21 1.37 13.82
CA ASP A 62 -5.03 0.56 13.47
C ASP A 62 -5.37 -0.46 12.39
N ALA A 63 -4.76 -0.33 11.22
CA ALA A 63 -4.95 -1.25 10.09
C ALA A 63 -4.49 -2.70 10.35
N SER A 64 -3.71 -2.97 11.41
CA SER A 64 -3.41 -4.34 11.85
C SER A 64 -4.61 -5.05 12.50
N LYS A 65 -5.76 -4.37 12.62
CA LYS A 65 -6.99 -4.91 13.21
C LYS A 65 -8.06 -5.07 12.15
N GLN A 66 -8.63 -6.27 12.04
CA GLN A 66 -9.70 -6.59 11.09
C GLN A 66 -10.86 -5.59 11.15
N ALA A 67 -11.34 -5.28 12.35
CA ALA A 67 -12.45 -4.36 12.55
C ALA A 67 -12.19 -2.96 11.97
N THR A 68 -10.95 -2.46 12.05
CA THR A 68 -10.57 -1.17 11.46
C THR A 68 -10.62 -1.21 9.94
N VAL A 69 -10.07 -2.25 9.34
CA VAL A 69 -10.00 -2.36 7.87
C VAL A 69 -11.40 -2.53 7.26
N GLU A 70 -12.21 -3.41 7.85
CA GLU A 70 -13.59 -3.62 7.41
C GLU A 70 -14.47 -2.38 7.70
N GLY A 71 -14.23 -1.70 8.82
CA GLY A 71 -14.91 -0.44 9.19
C GLY A 71 -14.57 0.71 8.24
N LEU A 72 -13.33 0.85 7.79
CA LEU A 72 -12.92 1.83 6.78
C LEU A 72 -13.74 1.67 5.49
N ILE A 73 -13.87 0.43 5.01
CA ILE A 73 -14.61 0.11 3.79
C ILE A 73 -16.11 0.42 3.98
N ALA A 74 -16.69 -0.02 5.10
CA ALA A 74 -18.09 0.24 5.41
C ALA A 74 -18.39 1.75 5.52
N PHE A 75 -17.53 2.49 6.22
CA PHE A 75 -17.64 3.96 6.34
C PHE A 75 -17.53 4.66 4.97
N THR A 76 -16.65 4.18 4.10
CA THR A 76 -16.51 4.76 2.75
C THR A 76 -17.80 4.59 1.94
N ILE A 77 -18.39 3.40 1.99
CA ILE A 77 -19.64 3.08 1.30
C ILE A 77 -20.80 3.89 1.89
N GLU A 78 -20.89 3.98 3.23
CA GLU A 78 -21.92 4.77 3.91
C GLU A 78 -21.84 6.25 3.53
N LYS A 79 -20.62 6.82 3.53
CA LYS A 79 -20.41 8.25 3.28
C LYS A 79 -20.66 8.67 1.83
N TYR A 80 -20.23 7.84 0.87
CA TYR A 80 -20.24 8.21 -0.55
C TYR A 80 -21.16 7.35 -1.42
N GLY A 81 -21.86 6.37 -0.83
CA GLY A 81 -22.79 5.47 -1.54
C GLY A 81 -22.14 4.38 -2.39
N GLN A 82 -20.80 4.38 -2.51
CA GLN A 82 -20.07 3.41 -3.34
C GLN A 82 -18.62 3.25 -2.90
N LEU A 83 -17.97 2.19 -3.42
CA LEU A 83 -16.53 1.99 -3.37
C LEU A 83 -16.05 1.48 -4.73
N ASP A 84 -15.26 2.28 -5.43
CA ASP A 84 -14.72 1.93 -6.75
C ASP A 84 -13.25 1.47 -6.67
N ILE A 85 -12.48 2.04 -5.73
CA ILE A 85 -11.04 1.82 -5.60
C ILE A 85 -10.71 1.51 -4.15
N CYS A 86 -10.06 0.36 -3.90
CA CYS A 86 -9.56 0.00 -2.58
C CYS A 86 -8.03 -0.13 -2.62
N CYS A 87 -7.33 0.80 -1.94
CA CYS A 87 -5.88 0.77 -1.81
C CYS A 87 -5.48 0.19 -0.44
N LEU A 88 -4.95 -1.03 -0.45
CA LEU A 88 -4.44 -1.71 0.73
C LEU A 88 -2.94 -1.43 0.83
N ASN A 89 -2.63 -0.27 1.45
CA ASN A 89 -1.30 0.32 1.41
C ASN A 89 -0.54 0.20 2.74
N SER A 90 -1.20 0.09 3.88
CA SER A 90 -0.53 -0.04 5.18
C SER A 90 0.47 -1.19 5.18
N GLY A 91 1.59 -1.00 5.87
CA GLY A 91 2.63 -2.02 6.00
C GLY A 91 4.02 -1.42 6.06
N GLY A 92 4.99 -2.25 6.34
CA GLY A 92 6.41 -1.89 6.44
C GLY A 92 7.18 -2.95 7.23
N VAL A 93 8.48 -2.75 7.37
CA VAL A 93 9.32 -3.56 8.26
C VAL A 93 9.05 -3.12 9.70
N LEU A 94 8.61 -4.04 10.55
CA LEU A 94 8.42 -3.78 11.98
C LEU A 94 9.66 -4.17 12.80
N ASN A 95 10.24 -5.32 12.44
CA ASN A 95 11.33 -5.91 13.18
C ASN A 95 12.45 -6.33 12.23
N THR A 96 13.67 -6.12 12.68
CA THR A 96 14.87 -6.56 11.95
C THR A 96 15.54 -7.65 12.75
N ALA A 97 15.37 -8.91 12.32
CA ALA A 97 15.98 -10.09 12.94
C ALA A 97 16.24 -11.15 11.88
N PRO A 98 17.36 -11.90 11.96
CA PRO A 98 17.56 -13.05 11.08
C PRO A 98 16.56 -14.17 11.42
N VAL A 99 16.28 -15.07 10.47
CA VAL A 99 15.28 -16.15 10.62
C VAL A 99 15.46 -16.95 11.94
N PHE A 100 16.70 -17.25 12.30
CA PHE A 100 17.00 -18.08 13.49
C PHE A 100 16.84 -17.33 14.83
N ALA A 101 16.63 -16.02 14.82
CA ALA A 101 16.48 -15.19 16.01
C ALA A 101 15.13 -14.46 16.08
N MET A 102 14.31 -14.49 15.02
CA MET A 102 12.99 -13.88 15.02
C MET A 102 12.05 -14.64 15.97
N THR A 103 11.38 -13.92 16.85
CA THR A 103 10.42 -14.51 17.80
C THR A 103 9.06 -14.74 17.12
N ASP A 104 8.23 -15.59 17.74
CA ASP A 104 6.86 -15.85 17.27
C ASP A 104 5.99 -14.57 17.34
N GLU A 105 6.23 -13.72 18.33
CA GLU A 105 5.54 -12.42 18.48
C GLU A 105 5.87 -11.47 17.32
N GLU A 106 7.14 -11.33 17.00
CA GLU A 106 7.61 -10.49 15.87
C GLU A 106 7.06 -11.01 14.54
N TRP A 107 7.11 -12.33 14.35
CA TRP A 107 6.54 -12.99 13.18
C TRP A 107 5.04 -12.71 13.04
N ASN A 108 4.26 -12.89 14.08
CA ASN A 108 2.82 -12.67 14.07
C ASN A 108 2.44 -11.21 13.82
N LEU A 109 3.20 -10.25 14.39
CA LEU A 109 3.02 -8.83 14.11
C LEU A 109 3.25 -8.49 12.62
N GLU A 110 4.30 -9.04 12.01
CA GLU A 110 4.55 -8.88 10.58
C GLU A 110 3.40 -9.45 9.73
N ILE A 111 2.89 -10.64 10.09
CA ILE A 111 1.75 -11.27 9.41
C ILE A 111 0.49 -10.39 9.52
N ASP A 112 0.15 -9.93 10.71
CA ASP A 112 -1.07 -9.14 10.93
C ASP A 112 -1.03 -7.81 10.18
N TRP A 113 0.10 -7.12 10.22
CA TRP A 113 0.21 -5.79 9.65
C TRP A 113 0.44 -5.78 8.13
N ASN A 114 1.17 -6.74 7.57
CA ASN A 114 1.52 -6.76 6.16
C ASN A 114 0.65 -7.69 5.32
N LEU A 115 0.08 -8.76 5.88
CA LEU A 115 -0.67 -9.77 5.14
C LEU A 115 -2.14 -9.81 5.52
N ASN A 116 -2.46 -9.99 6.79
CA ASN A 116 -3.84 -10.17 7.23
C ASN A 116 -4.70 -8.94 6.90
N HIS A 117 -4.18 -7.72 7.05
CA HIS A 117 -4.93 -6.52 6.70
C HIS A 117 -5.27 -6.47 5.20
N VAL A 118 -4.38 -6.94 4.33
CA VAL A 118 -4.65 -7.03 2.88
C VAL A 118 -5.76 -8.04 2.61
N PHE A 119 -5.70 -9.20 3.25
CA PHE A 119 -6.73 -10.22 3.12
C PHE A 119 -8.11 -9.73 3.58
N TRP A 120 -8.20 -9.13 4.76
CA TRP A 120 -9.48 -8.62 5.30
C TRP A 120 -10.06 -7.50 4.43
N GLY A 121 -9.21 -6.55 4.02
CA GLY A 121 -9.63 -5.45 3.16
C GLY A 121 -10.06 -5.92 1.78
N MET A 122 -9.29 -6.79 1.16
CA MET A 122 -9.61 -7.38 -0.15
C MET A 122 -10.95 -8.13 -0.09
N ARG A 123 -11.12 -9.02 0.89
CA ARG A 123 -12.36 -9.78 1.09
C ARG A 123 -13.57 -8.85 1.24
N LYS A 124 -13.47 -7.82 2.09
CA LYS A 124 -14.56 -6.89 2.35
C LYS A 124 -14.88 -6.01 1.14
N ALA A 125 -13.87 -5.51 0.44
CA ALA A 125 -14.05 -4.71 -0.77
C ALA A 125 -14.67 -5.54 -1.90
N LEU A 126 -14.20 -6.76 -2.13
CA LEU A 126 -14.73 -7.66 -3.16
C LEU A 126 -16.20 -7.98 -2.96
N GLN A 127 -16.68 -8.18 -1.72
CA GLN A 127 -18.10 -8.41 -1.44
C GLN A 127 -18.98 -7.29 -2.03
N HIS A 128 -18.59 -6.03 -1.87
CA HIS A 128 -19.31 -4.88 -2.43
C HIS A 128 -19.10 -4.73 -3.95
N MET A 129 -17.85 -4.90 -4.43
CA MET A 129 -17.51 -4.72 -5.83
C MET A 129 -18.14 -5.78 -6.74
N MET A 130 -18.28 -7.02 -6.25
CA MET A 130 -18.90 -8.12 -7.00
C MET A 130 -20.39 -7.87 -7.26
N GLU A 131 -21.13 -7.30 -6.30
CA GLU A 131 -22.55 -6.92 -6.48
C GLU A 131 -22.70 -5.85 -7.56
N ARG A 132 -21.73 -4.94 -7.66
CA ARG A 132 -21.71 -3.84 -8.64
C ARG A 132 -21.05 -4.20 -9.96
N GLN A 133 -20.38 -5.35 -10.05
CA GLN A 133 -19.62 -5.82 -11.22
C GLN A 133 -18.59 -4.77 -11.71
N THR A 134 -17.94 -4.08 -10.79
CA THR A 134 -16.90 -3.10 -11.06
C THR A 134 -16.06 -2.85 -9.83
N GLY A 135 -14.77 -2.65 -10.00
CA GLY A 135 -13.87 -2.33 -8.89
C GLY A 135 -12.40 -2.39 -9.27
N ARG A 136 -11.59 -1.70 -8.46
CA ARG A 136 -10.13 -1.69 -8.56
C ARG A 136 -9.53 -1.94 -7.19
N ILE A 137 -8.77 -3.01 -7.04
CA ILE A 137 -7.99 -3.28 -5.82
C ILE A 137 -6.51 -3.08 -6.15
N ILE A 138 -5.86 -2.22 -5.39
CA ILE A 138 -4.44 -1.89 -5.53
C ILE A 138 -3.75 -2.18 -4.20
N VAL A 139 -2.75 -3.05 -4.22
CA VAL A 139 -2.03 -3.45 -3.01
C VAL A 139 -0.60 -2.91 -3.08
N THR A 140 -0.15 -2.23 -2.04
CA THR A 140 1.26 -1.85 -1.90
C THR A 140 2.04 -3.05 -1.38
N SER A 141 2.71 -3.75 -2.30
CA SER A 141 3.66 -4.81 -2.01
C SER A 141 5.06 -4.21 -1.76
N SER A 142 6.10 -4.82 -2.31
CA SER A 142 7.49 -4.38 -2.25
C SER A 142 8.33 -5.13 -3.27
N VAL A 143 9.54 -4.67 -3.58
CA VAL A 143 10.57 -5.47 -4.27
C VAL A 143 10.87 -6.75 -3.48
N GLU A 144 10.80 -6.71 -2.15
CA GLU A 144 10.92 -7.88 -1.27
C GLU A 144 9.76 -8.88 -1.41
N GLY A 145 8.74 -8.56 -2.19
CA GLY A 145 7.74 -9.54 -2.64
C GLY A 145 8.21 -10.45 -3.78
N LYS A 146 9.43 -10.23 -4.29
CA LYS A 146 10.12 -11.07 -5.28
C LYS A 146 11.57 -11.38 -4.90
N LEU A 147 12.16 -10.63 -3.97
CA LEU A 147 13.52 -10.77 -3.49
C LEU A 147 13.52 -11.16 -2.02
N GLY A 148 14.61 -11.79 -1.58
CA GLY A 148 14.89 -11.99 -0.15
C GLY A 148 16.00 -11.07 0.30
N LYS A 149 15.86 -10.46 1.49
CA LYS A 149 16.92 -9.71 2.14
C LYS A 149 17.20 -10.24 3.54
N PRO A 150 18.49 -10.29 3.94
CA PRO A 150 18.85 -10.62 5.32
C PRO A 150 18.18 -9.67 6.31
N GLY A 151 17.81 -10.18 7.48
CA GLY A 151 17.29 -9.37 8.56
C GLY A 151 15.80 -9.04 8.52
N ILE A 152 15.09 -9.30 7.42
CA ILE A 152 13.66 -8.99 7.28
C ILE A 152 12.83 -10.18 6.76
N PRO A 153 12.98 -11.40 7.30
CA PRO A 153 12.32 -12.60 6.77
C PRO A 153 10.79 -12.52 6.86
N GLY A 154 10.24 -11.98 7.95
CA GLY A 154 8.79 -11.82 8.12
C GLY A 154 8.20 -10.89 7.05
N TYR A 155 8.82 -9.74 6.85
CA TYR A 155 8.41 -8.79 5.82
C TYR A 155 8.48 -9.39 4.41
N ALA A 156 9.62 -9.98 4.03
CA ALA A 156 9.78 -10.62 2.72
C ALA A 156 8.73 -11.72 2.49
N THR A 157 8.49 -12.57 3.50
CA THR A 157 7.47 -13.63 3.42
C THR A 157 6.08 -13.05 3.20
N THR A 158 5.69 -12.03 3.97
CA THR A 158 4.36 -11.40 3.84
C THR A 158 4.17 -10.75 2.48
N LYS A 159 5.18 -10.08 1.93
CA LYS A 159 5.09 -9.43 0.61
C LYS A 159 5.05 -10.44 -0.54
N HIS A 160 5.71 -11.60 -0.44
CA HIS A 160 5.53 -12.72 -1.37
C HIS A 160 4.12 -13.29 -1.28
N ALA A 161 3.59 -13.51 -0.07
CA ALA A 161 2.24 -14.01 0.15
C ALA A 161 1.16 -13.06 -0.41
N VAL A 162 1.33 -11.75 -0.22
CA VAL A 162 0.46 -10.70 -0.78
C VAL A 162 0.40 -10.80 -2.32
N ASN A 163 1.53 -10.99 -2.99
CA ASN A 163 1.56 -11.15 -4.45
C ASN A 163 0.84 -12.44 -4.91
N GLY A 164 0.91 -13.51 -4.11
CA GLY A 164 0.14 -14.72 -4.33
C GLY A 164 -1.38 -14.47 -4.21
N LEU A 165 -1.80 -13.75 -3.15
CA LEU A 165 -3.20 -13.38 -2.91
C LEU A 165 -3.75 -12.50 -4.05
N VAL A 166 -2.98 -11.53 -4.53
CA VAL A 166 -3.34 -10.67 -5.68
C VAL A 166 -3.64 -11.50 -6.93
N LYS A 167 -2.80 -12.49 -7.24
CA LYS A 167 -3.01 -13.39 -8.41
C LYS A 167 -4.26 -14.25 -8.26
N ALA A 168 -4.47 -14.83 -7.07
CA ALA A 168 -5.62 -15.67 -6.80
C ALA A 168 -6.93 -14.87 -6.93
N ALA A 169 -7.02 -13.73 -6.24
CA ALA A 169 -8.20 -12.87 -6.31
C ALA A 169 -8.47 -12.34 -7.73
N ALA A 170 -7.43 -11.95 -8.47
CA ALA A 170 -7.59 -11.52 -9.87
C ALA A 170 -8.21 -12.61 -10.76
N ALA A 171 -7.83 -13.86 -10.57
CA ALA A 171 -8.38 -15.00 -11.32
C ALA A 171 -9.86 -15.27 -10.95
N GLU A 172 -10.23 -15.02 -9.68
CA GLU A 172 -11.60 -15.25 -9.20
C GLU A 172 -12.59 -14.20 -9.72
N VAL A 173 -12.18 -12.94 -9.84
CA VAL A 173 -13.10 -11.82 -10.07
C VAL A 173 -12.97 -11.13 -11.42
N GLY A 174 -12.03 -11.53 -12.26
CA GLY A 174 -11.74 -10.86 -13.53
C GLY A 174 -12.93 -10.76 -14.48
N THR A 175 -13.80 -11.78 -14.51
CA THR A 175 -15.03 -11.80 -15.32
C THR A 175 -16.11 -10.84 -14.83
N LEU A 176 -15.95 -10.30 -13.64
CA LEU A 176 -16.87 -9.35 -12.99
C LEU A 176 -16.46 -7.87 -13.18
N GLY A 177 -15.54 -7.58 -14.10
CA GLY A 177 -15.07 -6.21 -14.34
C GLY A 177 -14.20 -5.63 -13.21
N ILE A 178 -13.71 -6.48 -12.30
CA ILE A 178 -12.86 -6.10 -11.18
C ILE A 178 -11.41 -6.43 -11.50
N THR A 179 -10.50 -5.49 -11.22
CA THR A 179 -9.06 -5.76 -11.33
C THR A 179 -8.38 -5.72 -9.98
N VAL A 180 -7.40 -6.60 -9.79
CA VAL A 180 -6.60 -6.72 -8.57
C VAL A 180 -5.13 -6.73 -8.96
N ASN A 181 -4.38 -5.72 -8.53
CA ASN A 181 -2.96 -5.56 -8.88
C ASN A 181 -2.13 -5.13 -7.67
N SER A 182 -0.84 -5.37 -7.71
CA SER A 182 0.11 -4.84 -6.72
C SER A 182 1.13 -3.89 -7.35
N ILE A 183 1.54 -2.89 -6.57
CA ILE A 183 2.69 -2.03 -6.87
C ILE A 183 3.83 -2.48 -5.97
N LEU A 184 5.02 -2.59 -6.53
CA LEU A 184 6.22 -3.04 -5.83
C LEU A 184 7.25 -1.88 -5.77
N PRO A 185 7.15 -1.02 -4.74
CA PRO A 185 8.16 0.03 -4.57
C PRO A 185 9.53 -0.58 -4.22
N GLY A 186 10.58 0.04 -4.75
CA GLY A 186 11.93 -0.08 -4.22
C GLY A 186 12.13 0.83 -3.01
N ILE A 187 13.38 1.22 -2.73
CA ILE A 187 13.66 2.12 -1.60
C ILE A 187 13.00 3.48 -1.81
N ILE A 188 12.27 3.93 -0.81
CA ILE A 188 11.66 5.27 -0.71
C ILE A 188 11.95 5.78 0.70
N GLU A 189 12.45 6.99 0.82
CA GLU A 189 12.67 7.65 2.11
C GLU A 189 11.34 8.10 2.75
N THR A 190 10.52 7.13 3.13
CA THR A 190 9.27 7.34 3.86
C THR A 190 9.54 7.64 5.34
N ASP A 191 8.54 8.14 6.07
CA ASP A 191 8.67 8.38 7.51
C ASP A 191 9.08 7.11 8.26
N ILE A 192 8.49 5.94 7.91
CA ILE A 192 8.84 4.67 8.56
C ILE A 192 10.29 4.26 8.27
N VAL A 193 10.77 4.46 7.04
CA VAL A 193 12.17 4.15 6.68
C VAL A 193 13.14 5.07 7.45
N ARG A 194 12.77 6.32 7.68
CA ARG A 194 13.55 7.23 8.51
C ARG A 194 13.49 6.87 9.99
N GLU A 195 12.33 6.42 10.49
CA GLU A 195 12.13 5.98 11.87
C GLU A 195 12.90 4.68 12.18
N THR A 196 12.87 3.68 11.29
CA THR A 196 13.48 2.34 11.52
C THR A 196 14.85 2.16 10.86
N GLY A 197 15.24 3.04 9.97
CA GLY A 197 16.48 2.94 9.18
C GLY A 197 17.76 2.91 10.03
N PRO A 198 17.91 3.71 11.11
CA PRO A 198 19.09 3.63 11.97
C PRO A 198 19.30 2.24 12.57
N ASP A 199 18.25 1.59 13.08
CA ASP A 199 18.32 0.24 13.63
C ASP A 199 18.59 -0.80 12.54
N SER A 200 17.99 -0.62 11.38
CA SER A 200 18.23 -1.47 10.20
C SER A 200 19.68 -1.36 9.72
N ALA A 201 20.28 -0.16 9.73
CA ALA A 201 21.68 0.04 9.38
C ALA A 201 22.62 -0.76 10.32
N ILE A 202 22.37 -0.69 11.63
CA ILE A 202 23.12 -1.47 12.63
C ILE A 202 22.99 -2.97 12.35
N ALA A 203 21.77 -3.46 12.14
CA ALA A 203 21.50 -4.87 11.89
C ALA A 203 22.13 -5.39 10.58
N MET A 204 22.28 -4.51 9.58
CA MET A 204 22.92 -4.82 8.30
C MET A 204 24.43 -4.56 8.29
N GLY A 205 25.00 -4.04 9.38
CA GLY A 205 26.43 -3.83 9.54
C GLY A 205 26.99 -2.65 8.73
N VAL A 206 26.12 -1.65 8.39
CA VAL A 206 26.52 -0.41 7.73
C VAL A 206 26.65 0.74 8.74
N ALA A 207 27.44 1.77 8.43
CA ALA A 207 27.82 2.79 9.41
C ALA A 207 26.67 3.71 9.86
N GLY A 208 25.59 3.79 9.08
CA GLY A 208 24.43 4.62 9.43
C GLY A 208 23.35 4.69 8.36
N TYR A 209 22.36 5.54 8.62
CA TYR A 209 21.18 5.67 7.75
C TYR A 209 21.52 6.05 6.31
N ASP A 210 22.41 7.05 6.12
CA ASP A 210 22.75 7.54 4.78
C ASP A 210 23.45 6.44 3.97
N GLU A 211 24.37 5.68 4.60
CA GLU A 211 25.05 4.55 3.94
C GLU A 211 24.06 3.41 3.62
N LEU A 212 23.07 3.18 4.49
CA LEU A 212 21.99 2.23 4.22
C LEU A 212 21.20 2.62 2.97
N ILE A 213 20.80 3.90 2.86
CA ILE A 213 20.08 4.40 1.69
C ILE A 213 20.93 4.32 0.45
N ASP A 214 22.21 4.72 0.50
CA ASP A 214 23.14 4.61 -0.60
C ASP A 214 23.32 3.16 -1.07
N MET A 215 23.45 2.22 -0.12
CA MET A 215 23.54 0.79 -0.44
C MET A 215 22.32 0.31 -1.24
N PHE A 216 21.11 0.65 -0.83
CA PHE A 216 19.91 0.31 -1.58
C PHE A 216 19.84 1.01 -2.94
N CYS A 217 20.28 2.25 -3.03
CA CYS A 217 20.34 2.97 -4.30
C CYS A 217 21.33 2.34 -5.28
N GLN A 218 22.45 1.76 -4.79
CA GLN A 218 23.41 1.07 -5.65
C GLN A 218 22.86 -0.24 -6.26
N GLU A 219 21.83 -0.83 -5.67
CA GLU A 219 21.13 -1.98 -6.24
C GLU A 219 20.22 -1.59 -7.42
N SER A 220 19.75 -0.34 -7.48
CA SER A 220 18.89 0.13 -8.57
C SER A 220 19.69 0.64 -9.78
N SER A 221 19.10 0.57 -10.98
CA SER A 221 19.72 1.12 -12.19
C SER A 221 19.72 2.65 -12.19
N ILE A 222 18.71 3.30 -11.57
CA ILE A 222 18.55 4.76 -11.53
C ILE A 222 19.43 5.43 -10.46
N LYS A 223 19.93 4.67 -9.47
CA LYS A 223 20.86 5.13 -8.44
C LYS A 223 20.38 6.27 -7.55
N ARG A 224 19.08 6.31 -7.25
CA ARG A 224 18.46 7.22 -6.28
C ARG A 224 17.26 6.56 -5.62
N PRO A 225 16.81 7.07 -4.45
CA PRO A 225 15.54 6.66 -3.89
C PRO A 225 14.38 6.98 -4.85
N ASN A 226 13.35 6.13 -4.85
CA ASN A 226 12.12 6.44 -5.55
C ASN A 226 11.32 7.50 -4.76
N LYS A 227 10.46 8.23 -5.44
CA LYS A 227 9.56 9.21 -4.82
C LYS A 227 8.18 8.63 -4.62
N VAL A 228 7.46 9.08 -3.60
CA VAL A 228 6.09 8.64 -3.33
C VAL A 228 5.14 8.97 -4.48
N GLU A 229 5.39 10.08 -5.20
CA GLU A 229 4.61 10.49 -6.37
C GLU A 229 4.77 9.54 -7.56
N GLU A 230 5.92 8.87 -7.69
CA GLU A 230 6.15 7.88 -8.74
C GLU A 230 5.29 6.64 -8.52
N VAL A 231 5.09 6.23 -7.26
CA VAL A 231 4.15 5.16 -6.87
C VAL A 231 2.69 5.59 -7.08
N ALA A 232 2.36 6.82 -6.67
CA ALA A 232 1.02 7.37 -6.84
C ALA A 232 0.59 7.48 -8.31
N ALA A 233 1.52 7.81 -9.21
CA ALA A 233 1.25 7.85 -10.65
C ALA A 233 0.84 6.48 -11.21
N VAL A 234 1.50 5.41 -10.78
CA VAL A 234 1.12 4.03 -11.14
C VAL A 234 -0.22 3.66 -10.52
N ALA A 235 -0.49 4.07 -9.27
CA ALA A 235 -1.78 3.84 -8.63
C ALA A 235 -2.93 4.52 -9.39
N VAL A 236 -2.77 5.78 -9.84
CA VAL A 236 -3.75 6.48 -10.69
C VAL A 236 -4.01 5.71 -11.99
N MET A 237 -2.96 5.23 -12.65
CA MET A 237 -3.10 4.43 -13.87
C MET A 237 -3.93 3.16 -13.60
N LEU A 238 -3.59 2.40 -12.57
CA LEU A 238 -4.27 1.15 -12.20
C LEU A 238 -5.71 1.37 -11.74
N ALA A 239 -6.00 2.51 -11.12
CA ALA A 239 -7.34 2.90 -10.70
C ALA A 239 -8.25 3.33 -11.87
N SER A 240 -7.67 3.78 -12.97
CA SER A 240 -8.39 4.33 -14.13
C SER A 240 -8.94 3.25 -15.08
N ASP A 241 -9.79 3.67 -16.00
CA ASP A 241 -10.31 2.80 -17.06
C ASP A 241 -9.25 2.40 -18.08
N ALA A 242 -8.11 3.11 -18.15
CA ALA A 242 -6.98 2.73 -18.99
C ALA A 242 -6.40 1.35 -18.58
N ALA A 243 -6.54 0.96 -17.31
CA ALA A 243 -6.07 -0.32 -16.79
C ALA A 243 -7.15 -1.40 -16.71
N ARG A 244 -8.32 -1.23 -17.34
CA ARG A 244 -9.45 -2.19 -17.24
C ARG A 244 -9.13 -3.62 -17.69
N ASN A 245 -8.07 -3.82 -18.44
CA ASN A 245 -7.59 -5.15 -18.89
C ASN A 245 -6.25 -5.54 -18.25
N ILE A 246 -5.92 -4.92 -17.11
CA ILE A 246 -4.69 -5.19 -16.35
C ILE A 246 -5.12 -5.74 -15.00
N THR A 247 -4.89 -7.04 -14.76
CA THR A 247 -5.21 -7.70 -13.49
C THR A 247 -4.22 -8.83 -13.19
N GLY A 248 -4.01 -9.16 -11.91
CA GLY A 248 -3.09 -10.18 -11.44
C GLY A 248 -1.60 -9.80 -11.60
N ASN A 249 -1.30 -8.55 -11.90
CA ASN A 249 0.05 -8.10 -12.20
C ASN A 249 0.72 -7.39 -11.01
N MET A 250 2.05 -7.39 -11.06
CA MET A 250 2.94 -6.76 -10.11
C MET A 250 3.71 -5.67 -10.85
N PHE A 251 3.54 -4.41 -10.43
CA PHE A 251 4.14 -3.24 -11.08
C PHE A 251 5.32 -2.72 -10.27
N PRO A 252 6.56 -2.98 -10.69
CA PRO A 252 7.73 -2.41 -10.02
C PRO A 252 7.79 -0.89 -10.22
N VAL A 253 8.07 -0.18 -9.11
CA VAL A 253 8.46 1.22 -9.07
C VAL A 253 9.72 1.27 -8.22
N ASP A 254 10.83 0.78 -8.77
CA ASP A 254 12.01 0.37 -8.01
C ASP A 254 13.33 0.86 -8.63
N GLY A 255 13.24 1.67 -9.67
CA GLY A 255 14.42 2.16 -10.37
C GLY A 255 15.25 1.06 -11.06
N GLY A 256 14.66 -0.13 -11.31
CA GLY A 256 15.34 -1.26 -11.92
C GLY A 256 16.18 -2.08 -10.93
N THR A 257 15.73 -2.19 -9.68
CA THR A 257 16.35 -3.04 -8.65
C THR A 257 16.09 -4.52 -8.89
N MET A 258 14.86 -4.87 -9.31
CA MET A 258 14.50 -6.27 -9.52
C MET A 258 14.93 -6.77 -10.90
N PRO A 259 15.50 -7.98 -11.00
CA PRO A 259 15.53 -8.72 -12.25
C PRO A 259 14.09 -9.12 -12.64
N TYR A 260 13.83 -9.22 -13.91
CA TYR A 260 12.52 -9.55 -14.51
C TYR A 260 11.97 -10.92 -14.10
#